data_7f7ad006fd61bf3b10464009694cd31e
#
_entry.id   7f7ad006fd61bf3b10464009694cd31e
#
_cell.length_a   1.000
_cell.length_b   1.000
_cell.length_c   1.000
_cell.angle_alpha   90.00
_cell.angle_beta   90.00
_cell.angle_gamma   90.00
#
_symmetry.space_group_name_H-M   'P 1'
#
loop_
_entity.id
_entity.type
_entity.pdbx_description
1 polymer ?
#
loop_
_entity_poly.entity_id
_entity_poly.type
_entity_poly.pdbx_seq_one_letter_code
_entity_poly.pdbx_strand_id
1 'polypeptide(L)'
;MTDYQTPDDLKSVPAFVALAPVEANAFLAFNHAVERKDGLIPSKYRELISLAVALTTQCAYCLDVHTAQAAKAGATREEVAEAALIAAAVRAGGTLGHALLAQRLFEQHRDEGEA
;
A
#
# COMPACT_ATOMS: atom_id res chain seq x y z
N MET A 1 14.42 -24.24 6.02
CA MET A 1 13.37 -23.40 6.64
C MET A 1 12.62 -22.69 5.53
N THR A 2 11.31 -22.66 5.60
CA THR A 2 10.47 -21.98 4.61
C THR A 2 10.27 -20.51 5.03
N ASP A 3 10.56 -19.59 4.13
CA ASP A 3 10.30 -18.17 4.36
C ASP A 3 8.79 -17.89 4.28
N TYR A 4 8.30 -17.02 5.17
CA TYR A 4 6.89 -16.62 5.09
C TYR A 4 6.62 -15.77 3.86
N GLN A 5 7.57 -14.94 3.43
CA GLN A 5 7.47 -14.07 2.26
C GLN A 5 8.77 -14.15 1.46
N THR A 6 8.62 -14.26 0.15
CA THR A 6 9.78 -14.27 -0.76
C THR A 6 9.37 -13.66 -2.10
N PRO A 7 10.29 -12.94 -2.79
CA PRO A 7 10.00 -12.45 -4.14
C PRO A 7 9.61 -13.55 -5.11
N ASP A 8 10.03 -14.79 -4.87
CA ASP A 8 9.68 -15.94 -5.71
C ASP A 8 8.17 -16.24 -5.70
N ASP A 9 7.44 -15.80 -4.67
CA ASP A 9 5.98 -15.93 -4.65
C ASP A 9 5.34 -15.26 -5.85
N LEU A 10 5.92 -14.16 -6.35
CA LEU A 10 5.39 -13.43 -7.50
C LEU A 10 5.41 -14.26 -8.78
N LYS A 11 6.27 -15.27 -8.85
CA LYS A 11 6.31 -16.20 -9.99
C LYS A 11 5.08 -17.10 -10.05
N SER A 12 4.33 -17.18 -8.94
CA SER A 12 3.11 -17.98 -8.86
C SER A 12 1.85 -17.23 -9.31
N VAL A 13 1.97 -15.95 -9.68
CA VAL A 13 0.82 -15.15 -10.12
C VAL A 13 0.05 -15.80 -11.27
N PRO A 14 0.71 -16.27 -12.36
CA PRO A 14 -0.04 -16.90 -13.46
C PRO A 14 -0.83 -18.13 -13.03
N ALA A 15 -0.27 -18.96 -12.16
CA ALA A 15 -0.97 -20.15 -11.66
C ALA A 15 -2.16 -19.75 -10.78
N PHE A 16 -1.99 -18.72 -9.96
CA PHE A 16 -3.08 -18.21 -9.13
C PHE A 16 -4.22 -17.62 -9.98
N VAL A 17 -3.88 -16.86 -11.01
CA VAL A 17 -4.86 -16.29 -11.94
C VAL A 17 -5.69 -17.40 -12.59
N ALA A 18 -5.07 -18.51 -12.95
CA ALA A 18 -5.76 -19.64 -13.57
C ALA A 18 -6.78 -20.30 -12.65
N LEU A 19 -6.64 -20.15 -11.32
CA LEU A 19 -7.60 -20.71 -10.35
C LEU A 19 -8.89 -19.91 -10.27
N ALA A 20 -8.85 -18.60 -10.51
CA ALA A 20 -10.02 -17.72 -10.44
C ALA A 20 -9.90 -16.65 -11.54
N PRO A 21 -10.01 -17.07 -12.83
CA PRO A 21 -9.65 -16.18 -13.94
C PRO A 21 -10.57 -14.97 -14.08
N VAL A 22 -11.85 -15.08 -13.75
CA VAL A 22 -12.77 -13.95 -13.91
C VAL A 22 -12.39 -12.82 -12.96
N GLU A 23 -12.25 -13.13 -11.69
CA GLU A 23 -11.93 -12.12 -10.67
C GLU A 23 -10.51 -11.62 -10.84
N ALA A 24 -9.56 -12.52 -11.05
CA ALA A 24 -8.14 -12.15 -11.18
C ALA A 24 -7.89 -11.27 -12.40
N ASN A 25 -8.50 -11.60 -13.55
CA ASN A 25 -8.33 -10.79 -14.75
C ASN A 25 -8.96 -9.41 -14.61
N ALA A 26 -10.08 -9.31 -13.90
CA ALA A 26 -10.68 -8.00 -13.62
C ALA A 26 -9.75 -7.15 -12.75
N PHE A 27 -9.13 -7.73 -11.73
CA PHE A 27 -8.15 -7.03 -10.89
C PHE A 27 -6.93 -6.61 -11.71
N LEU A 28 -6.38 -7.52 -12.52
CA LEU A 28 -5.21 -7.21 -13.34
C LEU A 28 -5.49 -6.09 -14.33
N ALA A 29 -6.68 -6.07 -14.93
CA ALA A 29 -7.08 -4.99 -15.83
C ALA A 29 -7.15 -3.65 -15.09
N PHE A 30 -7.72 -3.62 -13.91
CA PHE A 30 -7.77 -2.43 -13.06
C PHE A 30 -6.37 -1.97 -12.70
N ASN A 31 -5.53 -2.87 -12.22
CA ASN A 31 -4.17 -2.56 -11.83
C ASN A 31 -3.35 -2.00 -13.00
N HIS A 32 -3.53 -2.60 -14.18
CA HIS A 32 -2.85 -2.15 -15.40
C HIS A 32 -3.28 -0.73 -15.78
N ALA A 33 -4.56 -0.42 -15.67
CA ALA A 33 -5.08 0.92 -15.95
C ALA A 33 -4.49 1.97 -15.00
N VAL A 34 -4.27 1.60 -13.73
CA VAL A 34 -3.69 2.49 -12.73
C VAL A 34 -2.22 2.80 -13.04
N GLU A 35 -1.54 1.90 -13.72
CA GLU A 35 -0.11 2.06 -14.08
C GLU A 35 0.11 2.74 -15.42
N ARG A 36 -0.94 3.24 -16.05
CA ARG A 36 -0.82 3.87 -17.38
C ARG A 36 0.14 5.04 -17.36
N LYS A 37 0.81 5.25 -18.50
CA LYS A 37 1.84 6.30 -18.63
C LYS A 37 1.28 7.65 -19.11
N ASP A 38 0.05 7.65 -19.61
CA ASP A 38 -0.58 8.83 -20.21
C ASP A 38 -1.58 9.54 -19.31
N GLY A 39 -1.55 9.22 -18.01
CA GLY A 39 -2.41 9.87 -17.04
C GLY A 39 -1.90 11.24 -16.61
N LEU A 40 -2.71 11.96 -15.83
CA LEU A 40 -2.35 13.29 -15.33
C LEU A 40 -1.20 13.25 -14.33
N ILE A 41 -1.07 12.15 -13.58
CA ILE A 41 0.03 11.97 -12.63
C ILE A 41 1.14 11.19 -13.35
N PRO A 42 2.34 11.78 -13.49
CA PRO A 42 3.46 11.09 -14.15
C PRO A 42 3.81 9.76 -13.48
N SER A 43 4.36 8.82 -14.26
CA SER A 43 4.67 7.46 -13.78
C SER A 43 5.54 7.45 -12.53
N LYS A 44 6.55 8.30 -12.45
CA LYS A 44 7.41 8.38 -11.27
C LYS A 44 6.60 8.62 -10.00
N TYR A 45 5.66 9.55 -10.06
CA TYR A 45 4.84 9.89 -8.89
C TYR A 45 3.79 8.83 -8.61
N ARG A 46 3.25 8.17 -9.64
CA ARG A 46 2.36 7.02 -9.45
C ARG A 46 3.07 5.93 -8.66
N GLU A 47 4.33 5.65 -8.98
CA GLU A 47 5.10 4.63 -8.27
C GLU A 47 5.45 5.08 -6.84
N LEU A 48 5.76 6.36 -6.62
CA LEU A 48 6.00 6.87 -5.27
C LEU A 48 4.74 6.80 -4.40
N ILE A 49 3.58 7.09 -4.99
CA ILE A 49 2.29 6.94 -4.29
C ILE A 49 2.05 5.47 -3.94
N SER A 50 2.31 4.56 -4.90
CA SER A 50 2.17 3.12 -4.67
C SER A 50 3.06 2.64 -3.54
N LEU A 51 4.31 3.12 -3.50
CA LEU A 51 5.23 2.80 -2.41
C LEU A 51 4.72 3.30 -1.07
N ALA A 52 4.21 4.54 -1.02
CA ALA A 52 3.68 5.11 0.21
C ALA A 52 2.52 4.26 0.76
N VAL A 53 1.61 3.84 -0.11
CA VAL A 53 0.48 2.98 0.27
C VAL A 53 0.99 1.60 0.72
N ALA A 54 1.94 1.02 -0.02
CA ALA A 54 2.50 -0.29 0.30
C ALA A 54 3.18 -0.30 1.68
N LEU A 55 3.85 0.80 2.03
CA LEU A 55 4.47 0.94 3.34
C LEU A 55 3.44 0.96 4.46
N THR A 56 2.30 1.63 4.24
CA THR A 56 1.25 1.72 5.26
C THR A 56 0.44 0.44 5.39
N THR A 57 0.26 -0.30 4.29
CA THR A 57 -0.46 -1.58 4.28
C THR A 57 0.47 -2.76 4.56
N GLN A 58 1.77 -2.52 4.68
CA GLN A 58 2.78 -3.54 4.98
C GLN A 58 2.79 -4.67 3.96
N CYS A 59 2.80 -4.31 2.67
CA CYS A 59 2.81 -5.27 1.57
C CYS A 59 4.24 -5.40 1.02
N ALA A 60 4.95 -6.45 1.42
CA ALA A 60 6.32 -6.70 0.97
C ALA A 60 6.38 -6.90 -0.54
N TYR A 61 5.40 -7.60 -1.10
CA TYR A 61 5.35 -7.87 -2.54
C TYR A 61 5.16 -6.58 -3.34
N CYS A 62 4.32 -5.68 -2.85
CA CYS A 62 4.12 -4.37 -3.47
C CYS A 62 5.40 -3.53 -3.43
N LEU A 63 6.16 -3.61 -2.33
CA LEU A 63 7.44 -2.91 -2.22
C LEU A 63 8.42 -3.42 -3.26
N ASP A 64 8.50 -4.75 -3.46
CA ASP A 64 9.39 -5.32 -4.46
C ASP A 64 9.05 -4.83 -5.88
N VAL A 65 7.77 -4.91 -6.24
CA VAL A 65 7.31 -4.52 -7.58
C VAL A 65 7.50 -3.02 -7.81
N HIS A 66 7.04 -2.19 -6.87
CA HIS A 66 6.99 -0.75 -7.09
C HIS A 66 8.33 -0.05 -6.87
N THR A 67 9.25 -0.62 -6.09
CA THR A 67 10.62 -0.08 -6.03
C THR A 67 11.33 -0.28 -7.38
N ALA A 68 11.15 -1.44 -8.00
CA ALA A 68 11.72 -1.70 -9.31
C ALA A 68 11.15 -0.73 -10.36
N GLN A 69 9.86 -0.49 -10.34
CA GLN A 69 9.21 0.41 -11.28
C GLN A 69 9.54 1.88 -11.01
N ALA A 70 9.66 2.27 -9.76
CA ALA A 70 10.07 3.62 -9.38
C ALA A 70 11.48 3.91 -9.88
N ALA A 71 12.41 2.97 -9.74
CA ALA A 71 13.77 3.11 -10.24
C ALA A 71 13.78 3.29 -11.76
N LYS A 72 12.99 2.50 -12.48
CA LYS A 72 12.86 2.62 -13.95
C LYS A 72 12.27 3.95 -14.37
N ALA A 73 11.38 4.52 -13.56
CA ALA A 73 10.73 5.79 -13.84
C ALA A 73 11.60 6.99 -13.43
N GLY A 74 12.80 6.75 -12.92
CA GLY A 74 13.77 7.80 -12.60
C GLY A 74 13.63 8.40 -11.21
N ALA A 75 12.95 7.72 -10.28
CA ALA A 75 12.89 8.17 -8.90
C ALA A 75 14.26 8.06 -8.24
N THR A 76 14.58 9.01 -7.37
CA THR A 76 15.82 9.02 -6.60
C THR A 76 15.58 8.40 -5.23
N ARG A 77 16.67 7.96 -4.57
CA ARG A 77 16.56 7.44 -3.19
C ARG A 77 16.00 8.50 -2.25
N GLU A 78 16.34 9.77 -2.50
CA GLU A 78 15.85 10.89 -1.70
C GLU A 78 14.33 11.04 -1.85
N GLU A 79 13.82 10.91 -3.07
CA GLU A 79 12.37 10.94 -3.32
C GLU A 79 11.65 9.77 -2.65
N VAL A 80 12.25 8.59 -2.69
CA VAL A 80 11.68 7.42 -2.00
C VAL A 80 11.64 7.65 -0.49
N ALA A 81 12.71 8.22 0.08
CA ALA A 81 12.76 8.53 1.50
C ALA A 81 11.70 9.56 1.90
N GLU A 82 11.53 10.62 1.10
CA GLU A 82 10.51 11.63 1.36
C GLU A 82 9.10 11.03 1.28
N ALA A 83 8.83 10.19 0.28
CA ALA A 83 7.54 9.51 0.16
C ALA A 83 7.25 8.64 1.39
N ALA A 84 8.26 7.93 1.88
CA ALA A 84 8.13 7.09 3.08
C ALA A 84 7.80 7.94 4.31
N LEU A 85 8.44 9.09 4.47
CA LEU A 85 8.21 9.97 5.61
C LEU A 85 6.85 10.66 5.53
N ILE A 86 6.39 11.01 4.32
CA ILE A 86 5.03 11.51 4.12
C ILE A 86 4.02 10.46 4.56
N ALA A 87 4.21 9.21 4.14
CA ALA A 87 3.34 8.10 4.54
C ALA A 87 3.32 7.93 6.06
N ALA A 88 4.48 8.00 6.71
CA ALA A 88 4.59 7.89 8.16
C ALA A 88 3.84 9.01 8.87
N ALA A 89 3.99 10.25 8.40
CA ALA A 89 3.33 11.42 8.99
C ALA A 89 1.82 11.33 8.86
N VAL A 90 1.32 10.95 7.69
CA VAL A 90 -0.12 10.80 7.46
C VAL A 90 -0.69 9.69 8.34
N ARG A 91 0.03 8.58 8.45
CA ARG A 91 -0.39 7.48 9.31
C ARG A 91 -0.43 7.87 10.78
N ALA A 92 0.58 8.61 11.24
CA ALA A 92 0.59 9.12 12.61
C ALA A 92 -0.60 10.06 12.85
N GLY A 93 -0.87 10.95 11.88
CA GLY A 93 -2.03 11.84 11.96
C GLY A 93 -3.34 11.08 12.04
N GLY A 94 -3.48 10.01 11.25
CA GLY A 94 -4.65 9.14 11.30
C GLY A 94 -4.80 8.46 12.65
N THR A 95 -3.69 8.03 13.25
CA THR A 95 -3.70 7.44 14.59
C THR A 95 -4.18 8.45 15.62
N LEU A 96 -3.69 9.68 15.57
CA LEU A 96 -4.13 10.74 16.48
C LEU A 96 -5.61 11.04 16.30
N GLY A 97 -6.10 11.10 15.05
CA GLY A 97 -7.51 11.31 14.78
C GLY A 97 -8.39 10.23 15.39
N HIS A 98 -8.03 8.98 15.20
CA HIS A 98 -8.76 7.85 15.79
C HIS A 98 -8.61 7.79 17.31
N ALA A 99 -7.51 8.32 17.87
CA ALA A 99 -7.35 8.41 19.31
C ALA A 99 -8.43 9.29 19.94
N LEU A 100 -8.85 10.34 19.24
CA LEU A 100 -9.95 11.19 19.73
C LEU A 100 -11.25 10.39 19.80
N LEU A 101 -11.54 9.57 18.81
CA LEU A 101 -12.69 8.67 18.82
C LEU A 101 -12.55 7.66 19.96
N ALA A 102 -11.38 7.07 20.14
CA ALA A 102 -11.13 6.11 21.21
C ALA A 102 -11.40 6.73 22.59
N GLN A 103 -10.97 7.97 22.81
CA GLN A 103 -11.24 8.67 24.07
C GLN A 103 -12.73 8.87 24.29
N ARG A 104 -13.46 9.27 23.25
CA ARG A 104 -14.91 9.47 23.36
C ARG A 104 -15.64 8.16 23.68
N LEU A 105 -15.26 7.09 23.00
CA LEU A 105 -15.88 5.79 23.23
C LEU A 105 -15.54 5.28 24.63
N PHE A 106 -14.31 5.47 25.09
CA PHE A 106 -13.91 5.06 26.44
C PHE A 106 -14.74 5.78 27.51
N GLU A 107 -14.94 7.10 27.36
CA GLU A 107 -15.74 7.87 28.30
C GLU A 107 -17.21 7.39 28.32
N GLN A 108 -17.77 7.08 27.14
CA GLN A 108 -19.13 6.55 27.06
C GLN A 108 -19.26 5.23 27.81
N HIS A 109 -18.32 4.31 27.58
CA HIS A 109 -18.36 2.99 28.24
C HIS A 109 -18.09 3.10 29.74
N ARG A 110 -17.25 4.01 30.16
CA ARG A 110 -17.00 4.25 31.56
C ARG A 110 -18.26 4.73 32.27
N ASP A 111 -18.97 5.69 31.67
CA ASP A 111 -20.21 6.23 32.22
C ASP A 111 -21.29 5.14 32.31
N GLU A 112 -21.42 4.30 31.26
CA GLU A 112 -22.35 3.18 31.28
C GLU A 112 -22.03 2.18 32.38
N GLY A 113 -20.72 1.95 32.65
CA GLY A 113 -20.28 1.05 33.71
C GLY A 113 -20.58 1.59 35.11
N GLU A 114 -20.69 2.91 35.27
CA GLU A 114 -21.02 3.57 36.53
C GLU A 114 -22.54 3.63 36.77
N ALA A 115 -23.33 3.44 35.73
CA ALA A 115 -24.77 3.41 35.83
C ALA A 115 -25.24 2.05 36.38
#